data_694d3947fc74b990764c9e868226cf1d
#
_entry.id   694d3947fc74b990764c9e868226cf1d
#
_cell.length_a   1.000
_cell.length_b   1.000
_cell.length_c   1.000
_cell.angle_alpha   90.00
_cell.angle_beta   90.00
_cell.angle_gamma   90.00
#
_symmetry.space_group_name_H-M   'P 1'
#
loop_
_entity.id
_entity.type
_entity.pdbx_description
1 polymer ?
#
loop_
_entity_poly.entity_id
_entity_poly.type
_entity_poly.pdbx_seq_one_letter_code
_entity_poly.pdbx_strand_id
1 'polypeptide(L)'
;MHRFVRCVLPEALRRHGMLSSATNRQASSAQAQYFSYGEAANPIRSGLTGAVPYRSFSPAFFSQNGSAVMPLDLSEELQCSGPATGPSLCANFIRLDGDGLRTAAMATSQLFFVADGQGDTEACGEHFQWSKGDMLVLPAGGDAIHSCSGKAALYWVHDAPLLRFLGVTPNEARFEPTFYSHRDSQGRLAEIAASPSGARANRVSVLLGNSAFPQTRTVSHTLWAMLGILPAGQEQKPHRHQSIALDFAVDCKPGCYTLIGTELDDQGRIRTPHREDWAAGAAFVTPPGYWHSH
;
A
#
# COMPACT_ATOMS: atom_id res chain seq x y z
N MET A 1 -4.93 -45.71 7.35
CA MET A 1 -4.64 -44.39 7.92
C MET A 1 -3.76 -43.67 6.92
N HIS A 2 -4.29 -42.71 6.16
CA HIS A 2 -3.53 -41.98 5.17
C HIS A 2 -2.88 -40.75 5.81
N ARG A 3 -1.57 -40.63 5.67
CA ARG A 3 -0.80 -39.45 6.12
C ARG A 3 -0.49 -38.58 4.89
N PHE A 4 -0.72 -37.29 4.96
CA PHE A 4 -0.30 -36.38 3.91
C PHE A 4 0.41 -35.16 4.50
N VAL A 5 1.40 -34.66 3.76
CA VAL A 5 2.08 -33.37 4.03
C VAL A 5 1.75 -32.46 2.84
N ARG A 6 1.19 -31.32 3.11
CA ARG A 6 0.92 -30.31 2.09
C ARG A 6 1.91 -29.16 2.27
N CYS A 7 2.89 -29.06 1.38
CA CYS A 7 3.77 -27.92 1.24
C CYS A 7 3.39 -27.16 -0.04
N VAL A 8 3.20 -25.86 0.06
CA VAL A 8 2.87 -24.99 -1.08
C VAL A 8 4.10 -24.16 -1.41
N LEU A 9 5.13 -24.81 -1.97
CA LEU A 9 6.29 -24.11 -2.56
C LEU A 9 6.71 -24.83 -3.85
N PRO A 10 7.12 -24.08 -4.89
CA PRO A 10 7.58 -24.66 -6.16
C PRO A 10 8.88 -25.44 -6.01
N GLU A 11 9.07 -26.40 -6.87
CA GLU A 11 10.07 -27.47 -6.93
C GLU A 11 11.55 -27.06 -7.17
N ALA A 12 11.96 -25.84 -6.83
CA ALA A 12 13.24 -25.25 -7.27
C ALA A 12 14.39 -25.29 -6.26
N LEU A 13 14.33 -26.07 -5.18
CA LEU A 13 15.45 -26.16 -4.22
C LEU A 13 15.77 -27.59 -3.80
N ARG A 14 16.15 -28.43 -4.77
CA ARG A 14 16.91 -29.64 -4.49
C ARG A 14 18.29 -29.52 -5.11
N ARG A 15 19.25 -29.09 -4.32
CA ARG A 15 20.68 -29.49 -4.32
C ARG A 15 21.45 -28.64 -3.34
N HIS A 16 21.80 -29.22 -2.20
CA HIS A 16 23.16 -29.25 -1.64
C HIS A 16 23.15 -29.90 -0.25
N GLY A 17 23.95 -30.94 -0.15
CA GLY A 17 24.90 -31.14 0.95
C GLY A 17 24.42 -32.01 2.09
N MET A 18 24.60 -33.31 1.97
CA MET A 18 24.75 -34.15 3.13
C MET A 18 25.96 -33.74 3.96
N LEU A 19 25.70 -33.23 5.16
CA LEU A 19 26.63 -33.25 6.28
C LEU A 19 25.80 -33.34 7.56
N SER A 20 25.93 -34.45 8.26
CA SER A 20 25.21 -34.61 9.50
C SER A 20 26.07 -35.34 10.53
N SER A 21 26.26 -34.76 11.68
CA SER A 21 26.52 -35.50 12.92
C SER A 21 25.25 -35.46 13.80
N ALA A 22 25.04 -36.53 14.58
CA ALA A 22 23.84 -36.67 15.42
C ALA A 22 23.63 -35.53 16.43
N THR A 23 24.68 -34.83 16.80
CA THR A 23 24.66 -33.64 17.69
C THR A 23 23.97 -32.44 17.10
N ASN A 24 23.94 -32.30 15.76
CA ASN A 24 23.31 -31.15 15.11
C ASN A 24 21.78 -31.27 15.00
N ARG A 25 21.24 -32.50 15.06
CA ARG A 25 19.78 -32.71 15.02
C ARG A 25 19.05 -32.22 16.27
N GLN A 26 19.67 -32.35 17.43
CA GLN A 26 19.06 -31.97 18.69
C GLN A 26 19.02 -30.45 18.89
N ALA A 27 20.04 -29.74 18.40
CA ALA A 27 20.09 -28.28 18.40
C ALA A 27 19.07 -27.66 17.39
N SER A 28 18.92 -28.24 16.20
CA SER A 28 18.00 -27.73 15.17
C SER A 28 16.52 -28.01 15.48
N SER A 29 16.20 -28.93 16.39
CA SER A 29 14.82 -29.19 16.84
C SER A 29 14.41 -28.39 18.07
N ALA A 30 15.32 -27.62 18.70
CA ALA A 30 15.03 -26.85 19.92
C ALA A 30 13.98 -25.75 19.72
N GLN A 31 13.80 -25.26 18.50
CA GLN A 31 12.77 -24.27 18.14
C GLN A 31 11.48 -24.88 17.60
N ALA A 32 11.43 -26.22 17.41
CA ALA A 32 10.24 -26.89 16.89
C ALA A 32 9.12 -26.83 17.92
N GLN A 33 7.94 -26.39 17.48
CA GLN A 33 6.72 -26.36 18.29
C GLN A 33 5.59 -27.06 17.54
N TYR A 34 4.67 -27.63 18.29
CA TYR A 34 3.54 -28.40 17.74
C TYR A 34 2.25 -27.92 18.38
N PHE A 35 1.32 -27.51 17.54
CA PHE A 35 0.03 -26.99 17.96
C PHE A 35 -1.11 -27.79 17.35
N SER A 36 -2.23 -27.88 18.02
CA SER A 36 -3.45 -28.33 17.36
C SER A 36 -3.89 -27.31 16.31
N TYR A 37 -4.67 -27.79 15.33
CA TYR A 37 -5.20 -26.89 14.29
C TYR A 37 -6.03 -25.74 14.90
N GLY A 38 -6.83 -26.03 15.93
CA GLY A 38 -7.67 -25.02 16.59
C GLY A 38 -6.87 -23.92 17.29
N GLU A 39 -5.71 -24.26 17.85
CA GLU A 39 -4.82 -23.27 18.52
C GLU A 39 -4.10 -22.38 17.50
N ALA A 40 -3.72 -22.92 16.34
CA ALA A 40 -2.89 -22.20 15.37
C ALA A 40 -3.68 -21.54 14.23
N ALA A 41 -4.96 -21.92 14.03
CA ALA A 41 -5.72 -21.58 12.82
C ALA A 41 -6.02 -20.07 12.66
N ASN A 42 -6.05 -19.30 13.75
CA ASN A 42 -6.38 -17.88 13.68
C ASN A 42 -5.61 -17.08 14.74
N PRO A 43 -4.35 -16.72 14.46
CA PRO A 43 -3.50 -16.01 15.41
C PRO A 43 -3.99 -14.58 15.72
N ILE A 44 -4.70 -13.94 14.80
CA ILE A 44 -5.30 -12.60 15.04
C ILE A 44 -6.41 -12.71 16.08
N ARG A 45 -7.32 -13.69 15.93
CA ARG A 45 -8.42 -13.89 16.87
C ARG A 45 -7.94 -14.24 18.28
N SER A 46 -6.85 -14.98 18.39
CA SER A 46 -6.26 -15.35 19.68
C SER A 46 -5.38 -14.25 20.31
N GLY A 47 -5.17 -13.13 19.59
CA GLY A 47 -4.34 -12.03 20.05
C GLY A 47 -2.83 -12.28 19.95
N LEU A 48 -2.40 -13.36 19.29
CA LEU A 48 -0.98 -13.67 19.06
C LEU A 48 -0.35 -12.77 17.98
N THR A 49 -1.18 -12.15 17.16
CA THR A 49 -0.76 -11.22 16.09
C THR A 49 -1.72 -10.04 16.09
N GLY A 50 -1.19 -8.82 15.97
CA GLY A 50 -2.00 -7.61 15.85
C GLY A 50 -2.85 -7.61 14.57
N ALA A 51 -4.11 -7.23 14.69
CA ALA A 51 -4.95 -6.93 13.54
C ALA A 51 -4.56 -5.57 12.96
N VAL A 52 -4.68 -5.39 11.64
CA VAL A 52 -4.56 -4.07 11.03
C VAL A 52 -5.68 -3.18 11.56
N PRO A 53 -5.39 -2.07 12.25
CA PRO A 53 -6.43 -1.17 12.73
C PRO A 53 -6.94 -0.28 11.60
N TYR A 54 -8.16 0.21 11.74
CA TYR A 54 -8.56 1.42 11.04
C TYR A 54 -7.80 2.61 11.64
N ARG A 55 -7.25 3.48 10.78
CA ARG A 55 -6.59 4.72 11.20
C ARG A 55 -6.67 5.76 10.09
N SER A 56 -6.93 7.01 10.47
CA SER A 56 -6.80 8.16 9.56
C SER A 56 -5.65 9.07 9.96
N PHE A 57 -5.09 9.78 8.97
CA PHE A 57 -3.95 10.67 9.10
C PHE A 57 -4.29 12.02 8.48
N SER A 58 -4.23 13.05 9.30
CA SER A 58 -4.57 14.42 8.92
C SER A 58 -3.58 15.01 7.92
N PRO A 59 -4.04 15.80 6.93
CA PRO A 59 -3.18 16.53 6.01
C PRO A 59 -2.43 17.71 6.67
N ALA A 60 -2.67 18.00 7.95
CA ALA A 60 -2.04 19.11 8.67
C ALA A 60 -0.50 19.09 8.63
N PHE A 61 0.10 17.91 8.42
CA PHE A 61 1.54 17.80 8.21
C PHE A 61 2.04 18.62 7.02
N PHE A 62 1.30 18.70 5.94
CA PHE A 62 1.70 19.45 4.73
C PHE A 62 1.70 20.97 4.92
N SER A 63 0.98 21.48 5.92
CA SER A 63 0.91 22.91 6.21
C SER A 63 2.09 23.44 7.05
N GLN A 64 2.95 22.57 7.55
CA GLN A 64 4.11 22.94 8.34
C GLN A 64 5.25 23.45 7.44
N ASN A 65 6.27 24.10 8.01
CA ASN A 65 7.43 24.59 7.28
C ASN A 65 8.55 23.56 7.24
N GLY A 66 9.46 23.73 6.26
CA GLY A 66 10.63 22.88 6.04
C GLY A 66 10.32 21.54 5.42
N SER A 67 11.30 20.98 4.71
CA SER A 67 11.20 19.65 4.10
C SER A 67 11.26 18.56 5.17
N ALA A 68 10.37 17.57 5.10
CA ALA A 68 10.35 16.44 6.02
C ALA A 68 9.57 15.25 5.45
N VAL A 69 9.87 14.07 5.99
CA VAL A 69 9.10 12.83 5.79
C VAL A 69 8.42 12.46 7.10
N MET A 70 7.15 12.11 7.04
CA MET A 70 6.39 11.57 8.18
C MET A 70 5.83 10.20 7.81
N PRO A 71 6.36 9.12 8.38
CA PRO A 71 5.76 7.79 8.25
C PRO A 71 4.36 7.77 8.89
N LEU A 72 3.41 7.16 8.22
CA LEU A 72 2.08 6.87 8.76
C LEU A 72 2.16 5.55 9.52
N ASP A 73 2.79 5.60 10.69
CA ASP A 73 3.28 4.44 11.41
C ASP A 73 2.21 3.83 12.32
N LEU A 74 2.01 2.52 12.18
CA LEU A 74 1.16 1.65 12.98
C LEU A 74 1.94 0.43 13.50
N SER A 75 3.27 0.50 13.53
CA SER A 75 4.10 -0.64 13.89
C SER A 75 3.86 -1.15 15.32
N GLU A 76 3.47 -0.26 16.22
CA GLU A 76 3.11 -0.63 17.60
C GLU A 76 1.86 -1.50 17.62
N GLU A 77 0.78 -1.07 16.96
CA GLU A 77 -0.48 -1.84 16.87
C GLU A 77 -0.31 -3.14 16.09
N LEU A 78 0.54 -3.13 15.08
CA LEU A 78 0.87 -4.30 14.26
C LEU A 78 1.87 -5.25 14.94
N GLN A 79 2.44 -4.85 16.07
CA GLN A 79 3.46 -5.63 16.81
C GLN A 79 4.64 -6.03 15.91
N CYS A 80 5.11 -5.10 15.07
CA CYS A 80 6.21 -5.33 14.13
C CYS A 80 7.30 -4.26 14.26
N SER A 81 8.46 -4.52 13.68
CA SER A 81 9.52 -3.50 13.58
C SER A 81 9.10 -2.43 12.57
N GLY A 82 9.05 -1.18 13.05
CA GLY A 82 8.56 -0.05 12.27
C GLY A 82 9.61 0.66 11.41
N PRO A 83 9.18 1.72 10.68
CA PRO A 83 7.78 2.10 10.51
C PRO A 83 7.02 1.20 9.53
N ALA A 84 5.73 1.01 9.78
CA ALA A 84 4.82 0.23 8.95
C ALA A 84 3.39 0.77 9.05
N THR A 85 2.69 0.93 7.94
CA THR A 85 1.27 1.29 7.92
C THR A 85 0.39 0.06 7.79
N GLY A 86 0.99 -1.03 7.34
CA GLY A 86 0.40 -2.36 7.24
C GLY A 86 1.50 -3.42 7.30
N PRO A 87 1.16 -4.70 7.40
CA PRO A 87 2.16 -5.77 7.56
C PRO A 87 3.22 -5.82 6.43
N SER A 88 2.85 -5.34 5.25
CA SER A 88 3.69 -5.38 4.05
C SER A 88 4.03 -4.01 3.48
N LEU A 89 3.41 -2.94 3.95
CA LEU A 89 3.52 -1.61 3.35
C LEU A 89 3.75 -0.52 4.40
N CYS A 90 4.48 0.51 4.01
CA CYS A 90 4.57 1.77 4.74
C CYS A 90 4.17 2.92 3.82
N ALA A 91 3.20 3.70 4.25
CA ALA A 91 2.84 4.97 3.64
C ALA A 91 3.50 6.11 4.39
N ASN A 92 3.81 7.19 3.68
CA ASN A 92 4.47 8.37 4.24
C ASN A 92 3.90 9.63 3.63
N PHE A 93 3.82 10.69 4.40
CA PHE A 93 3.68 12.03 3.89
C PHE A 93 5.06 12.67 3.72
N ILE A 94 5.29 13.31 2.57
CA ILE A 94 6.49 14.11 2.29
C ILE A 94 6.03 15.53 2.02
N ARG A 95 6.60 16.49 2.75
CA ARG A 95 6.53 17.90 2.37
C ARG A 95 7.91 18.37 1.94
N LEU A 96 7.93 19.19 0.91
CA LEU A 96 9.10 19.84 0.37
C LEU A 96 8.95 21.36 0.54
N ASP A 97 10.04 22.02 0.89
CA ASP A 97 10.13 23.46 1.04
C ASP A 97 11.52 23.87 0.51
N GLY A 98 11.64 23.95 -0.84
CA GLY A 98 12.91 24.16 -1.55
C GLY A 98 13.66 22.86 -1.86
N ASP A 99 14.96 22.86 -1.61
CA ASP A 99 15.90 21.86 -2.15
C ASP A 99 16.05 20.58 -1.36
N GLY A 100 16.28 19.49 -2.11
CA GLY A 100 17.15 18.38 -1.72
C GLY A 100 16.66 17.47 -0.60
N LEU A 101 15.41 17.04 -0.53
CA LEU A 101 14.98 15.98 0.37
C LEU A 101 15.28 14.59 -0.21
N ARG A 102 16.14 13.82 0.46
CA ARG A 102 16.39 12.44 0.10
C ARG A 102 15.38 11.50 0.77
N THR A 103 14.80 10.60 -0.02
CA THR A 103 14.06 9.44 0.45
C THR A 103 14.83 8.17 0.11
N ALA A 104 14.89 7.24 1.07
CA ALA A 104 15.53 5.96 0.90
C ALA A 104 14.74 4.90 1.67
N ALA A 105 14.39 3.81 0.99
CA ALA A 105 13.75 2.66 1.61
C ALA A 105 14.39 1.37 1.10
N MET A 106 14.64 0.42 1.98
CA MET A 106 15.02 -0.93 1.59
C MET A 106 13.77 -1.64 1.07
N ALA A 107 13.40 -1.33 -0.16
CA ALA A 107 12.15 -1.71 -0.81
C ALA A 107 12.40 -2.28 -2.21
N THR A 108 11.50 -3.11 -2.70
CA THR A 108 11.50 -3.55 -4.10
C THR A 108 10.59 -2.70 -4.97
N SER A 109 9.71 -1.92 -4.33
CA SER A 109 8.74 -1.08 -5.01
C SER A 109 8.43 0.15 -4.17
N GLN A 110 8.43 1.32 -4.81
CA GLN A 110 8.10 2.60 -4.21
C GLN A 110 7.18 3.37 -5.15
N LEU A 111 6.10 3.91 -4.66
CA LEU A 111 5.17 4.75 -5.39
C LEU A 111 5.13 6.13 -4.75
N PHE A 112 5.33 7.17 -5.54
CA PHE A 112 5.17 8.58 -5.16
C PHE A 112 4.00 9.17 -5.92
N PHE A 113 3.04 9.73 -5.22
CA PHE A 113 1.94 10.53 -5.78
C PHE A 113 2.16 11.98 -5.41
N VAL A 114 2.13 12.87 -6.37
CA VAL A 114 2.25 14.32 -6.16
C VAL A 114 0.91 14.89 -5.72
N ALA A 115 0.76 15.13 -4.42
CA ALA A 115 -0.47 15.63 -3.84
C ALA A 115 -0.67 17.13 -4.11
N ASP A 116 0.43 17.90 -4.12
CA ASP A 116 0.43 19.33 -4.44
C ASP A 116 1.80 19.83 -4.89
N GLY A 117 1.82 20.92 -5.66
CA GLY A 117 3.05 21.55 -6.15
C GLY A 117 3.60 20.94 -7.43
N GLN A 118 4.85 21.31 -7.73
CA GLN A 118 5.65 20.86 -8.87
C GLN A 118 7.12 20.84 -8.51
N GLY A 119 7.88 19.97 -9.14
CA GLY A 119 9.30 19.82 -8.86
C GLY A 119 9.94 18.70 -9.66
N ASP A 120 11.00 18.15 -9.11
CA ASP A 120 11.88 17.20 -9.76
C ASP A 120 12.24 16.07 -8.81
N THR A 121 12.50 14.89 -9.37
CA THR A 121 13.06 13.75 -8.66
C THR A 121 14.22 13.17 -9.45
N GLU A 122 15.38 13.06 -8.82
CA GLU A 122 16.52 12.29 -9.33
C GLU A 122 16.51 10.90 -8.68
N ALA A 123 16.41 9.87 -9.50
CA ALA A 123 16.41 8.48 -9.05
C ALA A 123 16.82 7.54 -10.17
N CYS A 124 17.47 6.42 -9.85
CA CYS A 124 17.89 5.39 -10.81
C CYS A 124 18.76 5.93 -11.97
N GLY A 125 19.47 7.06 -11.79
CA GLY A 125 20.24 7.73 -12.83
C GLY A 125 19.41 8.53 -13.83
N GLU A 126 18.13 8.73 -13.55
CA GLU A 126 17.20 9.50 -14.37
C GLU A 126 16.65 10.71 -13.60
N HIS A 127 16.10 11.67 -14.35
CA HIS A 127 15.53 12.90 -13.83
C HIS A 127 14.06 13.01 -14.26
N PHE A 128 13.15 13.11 -13.29
CA PHE A 128 11.70 13.13 -13.49
C PHE A 128 11.15 14.48 -13.07
N GLN A 129 10.65 15.25 -14.02
CA GLN A 129 9.86 16.45 -13.73
C GLN A 129 8.41 16.04 -13.45
N TRP A 130 7.84 16.59 -12.40
CA TRP A 130 6.48 16.25 -11.99
C TRP A 130 5.69 17.48 -11.53
N SER A 131 4.40 17.34 -11.59
CA SER A 131 3.42 18.31 -11.10
C SER A 131 2.27 17.59 -10.36
N LYS A 132 1.41 18.36 -9.72
CA LYS A 132 0.25 17.85 -8.98
C LYS A 132 -0.54 16.81 -9.78
N GLY A 133 -0.77 15.66 -9.17
CA GLY A 133 -1.52 14.54 -9.71
C GLY A 133 -0.69 13.51 -10.47
N ASP A 134 0.60 13.79 -10.74
CA ASP A 134 1.50 12.80 -11.35
C ASP A 134 1.87 11.71 -10.34
N MET A 135 2.26 10.54 -10.86
CA MET A 135 2.78 9.41 -10.07
C MET A 135 4.08 8.91 -10.65
N LEU A 136 5.03 8.58 -9.78
CA LEU A 136 6.29 7.95 -10.10
C LEU A 136 6.41 6.63 -9.33
N VAL A 137 6.74 5.54 -10.03
CA VAL A 137 6.99 4.24 -9.40
C VAL A 137 8.44 3.85 -9.65
N LEU A 138 9.17 3.62 -8.56
CA LEU A 138 10.59 3.27 -8.58
C LEU A 138 10.81 1.81 -8.16
N PRO A 139 11.77 1.12 -8.82
CA PRO A 139 12.18 -0.23 -8.46
C PRO A 139 13.13 -0.26 -7.24
N ALA A 140 13.67 -1.44 -6.96
CA ALA A 140 14.76 -1.62 -5.99
C ALA A 140 15.98 -0.74 -6.35
N GLY A 141 16.63 -0.19 -5.33
CA GLY A 141 17.76 0.74 -5.51
C GLY A 141 17.34 2.16 -5.91
N GLY A 142 16.04 2.43 -5.90
CA GLY A 142 15.48 3.73 -6.21
C GLY A 142 15.52 4.69 -5.02
N ASP A 143 16.71 4.95 -4.44
CA ASP A 143 16.89 6.12 -3.60
C ASP A 143 16.61 7.36 -4.45
N ALA A 144 15.85 8.31 -3.90
CA ALA A 144 15.41 9.47 -4.64
C ALA A 144 15.77 10.77 -3.92
N ILE A 145 16.13 11.77 -4.71
CA ILE A 145 16.31 13.14 -4.24
C ILE A 145 15.21 13.99 -4.88
N HIS A 146 14.38 14.59 -4.03
CA HIS A 146 13.27 15.42 -4.46
C HIS A 146 13.59 16.89 -4.24
N SER A 147 13.25 17.74 -5.22
CA SER A 147 13.39 19.19 -5.10
C SER A 147 12.17 19.91 -5.69
N CYS A 148 11.92 21.14 -5.24
CA CYS A 148 10.88 21.99 -5.80
C CYS A 148 11.27 23.46 -5.70
N SER A 149 10.70 24.32 -6.55
CA SER A 149 10.98 25.76 -6.54
C SER A 149 10.20 26.53 -5.46
N GLY A 150 9.40 25.86 -4.67
CA GLY A 150 8.55 26.44 -3.62
C GLY A 150 8.17 25.39 -2.62
N LYS A 151 6.88 25.14 -2.45
CA LYS A 151 6.36 24.06 -1.59
C LYS A 151 5.71 22.97 -2.43
N ALA A 152 5.92 21.74 -2.04
CA ALA A 152 5.23 20.58 -2.62
C ALA A 152 4.91 19.53 -1.55
N ALA A 153 3.93 18.69 -1.86
CA ALA A 153 3.47 17.60 -1.02
C ALA A 153 3.39 16.31 -1.84
N LEU A 154 3.99 15.23 -1.31
CA LEU A 154 3.90 13.92 -1.93
C LEU A 154 3.36 12.89 -0.94
N TYR A 155 2.66 11.90 -1.45
CA TYR A 155 2.30 10.67 -0.75
C TYR A 155 3.18 9.53 -1.25
N TRP A 156 3.93 8.90 -0.36
CA TRP A 156 4.91 7.88 -0.69
C TRP A 156 4.58 6.55 -0.05
N VAL A 157 4.44 5.50 -0.84
CA VAL A 157 4.16 4.14 -0.38
C VAL A 157 5.26 3.20 -0.84
N HIS A 158 5.73 2.32 0.05
CA HIS A 158 6.76 1.33 -0.26
C HIS A 158 6.57 0.02 0.51
N ASP A 159 7.19 -1.06 0.01
CA ASP A 159 7.07 -2.42 0.54
C ASP A 159 8.20 -2.83 1.52
N ALA A 160 8.97 -1.90 2.05
CA ALA A 160 10.04 -2.20 2.99
C ALA A 160 9.61 -3.03 4.23
N PRO A 161 8.40 -2.86 4.81
CA PRO A 161 7.94 -3.72 5.90
C PRO A 161 7.90 -5.21 5.51
N LEU A 162 7.49 -5.54 4.29
CA LEU A 162 7.50 -6.92 3.80
C LEU A 162 8.91 -7.51 3.79
N LEU A 163 9.90 -6.77 3.31
CA LEU A 163 11.28 -7.23 3.24
C LEU A 163 11.87 -7.42 4.65
N ARG A 164 11.57 -6.51 5.56
CA ARG A 164 11.97 -6.67 6.97
C ARG A 164 11.37 -7.93 7.60
N PHE A 165 10.07 -8.16 7.38
CA PHE A 165 9.41 -9.37 7.86
C PHE A 165 10.03 -10.65 7.29
N LEU A 166 10.39 -10.65 6.00
CA LEU A 166 11.03 -11.78 5.34
C LEU A 166 12.51 -11.93 5.70
N GLY A 167 13.15 -10.92 6.29
CA GLY A 167 14.58 -10.91 6.59
C GLY A 167 15.45 -10.89 5.32
N VAL A 168 14.97 -10.21 4.26
CA VAL A 168 15.66 -10.15 2.96
C VAL A 168 15.95 -8.71 2.55
N THR A 169 16.91 -8.54 1.64
CA THR A 169 17.23 -7.27 1.00
C THR A 169 16.96 -7.36 -0.51
N PRO A 170 16.54 -6.27 -1.16
CA PRO A 170 16.38 -6.25 -2.60
C PRO A 170 17.76 -6.43 -3.27
N ASN A 171 17.84 -7.30 -4.26
CA ASN A 171 19.10 -7.61 -4.94
C ASN A 171 19.19 -6.96 -6.33
N GLU A 172 18.06 -6.85 -7.03
CA GLU A 172 17.99 -6.30 -8.39
C GLU A 172 16.66 -5.59 -8.65
N ALA A 173 16.67 -4.64 -9.57
CA ALA A 173 15.46 -4.03 -10.10
C ALA A 173 14.68 -5.04 -10.95
N ARG A 174 13.37 -5.14 -10.74
CA ARG A 174 12.50 -6.06 -11.47
C ARG A 174 11.65 -5.35 -12.53
N PHE A 175 11.75 -4.05 -12.62
CA PHE A 175 11.09 -3.18 -13.59
C PHE A 175 11.86 -1.86 -13.67
N GLU A 176 11.64 -1.11 -14.74
CA GLU A 176 12.20 0.23 -14.92
C GLU A 176 11.36 1.29 -14.23
N PRO A 177 11.94 2.43 -13.81
CA PRO A 177 11.17 3.56 -13.32
C PRO A 177 10.00 3.87 -14.25
N THR A 178 8.81 4.07 -13.68
CA THR A 178 7.60 4.24 -14.48
C THR A 178 6.86 5.49 -14.03
N PHE A 179 6.60 6.39 -14.97
CA PHE A 179 5.91 7.65 -14.75
C PHE A 179 4.49 7.62 -15.32
N TYR A 180 3.51 8.01 -14.51
CA TYR A 180 2.12 8.14 -14.91
C TYR A 180 1.71 9.61 -14.82
N SER A 181 1.53 10.27 -15.97
CA SER A 181 1.13 11.67 -15.97
C SER A 181 -0.31 11.84 -15.46
N HIS A 182 -0.54 12.92 -14.74
CA HIS A 182 -1.89 13.34 -14.33
C HIS A 182 -2.83 13.45 -15.54
N ARG A 183 -2.33 14.09 -16.62
CA ARG A 183 -3.09 14.29 -17.84
C ARG A 183 -3.61 12.97 -18.42
N ASP A 184 -2.74 11.95 -18.57
CA ASP A 184 -3.12 10.69 -19.19
C ASP A 184 -4.02 9.87 -18.25
N SER A 185 -3.73 9.88 -16.96
CA SER A 185 -4.53 9.22 -15.93
C SER A 185 -5.94 9.80 -15.85
N GLN A 186 -6.09 11.12 -15.87
CA GLN A 186 -7.37 11.81 -15.88
C GLN A 186 -8.11 11.62 -17.22
N GLY A 187 -7.39 11.70 -18.34
CA GLY A 187 -7.97 11.43 -19.65
C GLY A 187 -8.61 10.04 -19.72
N ARG A 188 -7.87 9.04 -19.27
CA ARG A 188 -8.38 7.65 -19.24
C ARG A 188 -9.55 7.48 -18.26
N LEU A 189 -9.49 8.11 -17.10
CA LEU A 189 -10.56 8.09 -16.13
C LEU A 189 -11.85 8.73 -16.68
N ALA A 190 -11.72 9.85 -17.40
CA ALA A 190 -12.83 10.53 -18.07
C ALA A 190 -13.46 9.67 -19.19
N GLU A 191 -12.65 8.99 -20.01
CA GLU A 191 -13.14 8.03 -21.01
C GLU A 191 -13.95 6.89 -20.37
N ILE A 192 -13.45 6.32 -19.27
CA ILE A 192 -14.16 5.26 -18.53
C ILE A 192 -15.48 5.81 -17.97
N ALA A 193 -15.48 7.01 -17.39
CA ALA A 193 -16.67 7.65 -16.86
C ALA A 193 -17.73 7.88 -17.92
N ALA A 194 -17.33 8.29 -19.14
CA ALA A 194 -18.23 8.54 -20.27
C ALA A 194 -18.74 7.26 -20.93
N SER A 195 -18.16 6.09 -20.63
CA SER A 195 -18.62 4.83 -21.19
C SER A 195 -20.01 4.43 -20.68
N PRO A 196 -20.79 3.62 -21.43
CA PRO A 196 -22.11 3.18 -20.98
C PRO A 196 -22.11 2.44 -19.63
N SER A 197 -21.03 1.77 -19.29
CA SER A 197 -20.84 1.11 -17.98
C SER A 197 -20.48 2.11 -16.90
N GLY A 198 -19.58 3.05 -17.20
CA GLY A 198 -19.13 4.10 -16.27
C GLY A 198 -20.25 5.07 -15.88
N ALA A 199 -21.08 5.46 -16.85
CA ALA A 199 -22.22 6.34 -16.61
C ALA A 199 -23.27 5.75 -15.64
N ARG A 200 -23.28 4.43 -15.45
CA ARG A 200 -24.16 3.72 -14.49
C ARG A 200 -23.44 3.23 -13.24
N ALA A 201 -22.13 3.45 -13.16
CA ALA A 201 -21.33 3.01 -12.03
C ALA A 201 -21.45 4.00 -10.87
N ASN A 202 -21.54 3.49 -9.67
CA ASN A 202 -21.46 4.29 -8.45
C ASN A 202 -20.01 4.61 -8.03
N ARG A 203 -19.04 4.07 -8.76
CA ARG A 203 -17.61 4.40 -8.70
C ARG A 203 -16.99 4.20 -10.08
N VAL A 204 -16.16 5.16 -10.48
CA VAL A 204 -15.35 5.05 -11.70
C VAL A 204 -13.88 5.03 -11.29
N SER A 205 -13.11 4.09 -11.82
CA SER A 205 -11.70 3.96 -11.48
C SER A 205 -10.88 3.56 -12.70
N VAL A 206 -9.67 4.08 -12.80
CA VAL A 206 -8.62 3.61 -13.68
C VAL A 206 -7.56 2.89 -12.86
N LEU A 207 -7.24 1.66 -13.24
CA LEU A 207 -6.13 0.91 -12.67
C LEU A 207 -4.85 1.28 -13.41
N LEU A 208 -3.82 1.56 -12.64
CA LEU A 208 -2.49 1.81 -13.18
C LEU A 208 -1.75 0.48 -13.29
N GLY A 209 -1.20 0.21 -14.46
CA GLY A 209 -0.49 -1.03 -14.76
C GLY A 209 0.88 -0.76 -15.37
N ASN A 210 1.79 -1.71 -15.19
CA ASN A 210 3.13 -1.70 -15.76
C ASN A 210 3.28 -2.89 -16.72
N SER A 211 3.88 -2.66 -17.88
CA SER A 211 4.08 -3.69 -18.91
C SER A 211 4.98 -4.85 -18.44
N ALA A 212 5.78 -4.65 -17.40
CA ALA A 212 6.55 -5.73 -16.76
C ALA A 212 5.64 -6.75 -16.01
N PHE A 213 4.39 -6.38 -15.70
CA PHE A 213 3.44 -7.20 -14.92
C PHE A 213 2.12 -7.43 -15.68
N PRO A 214 2.13 -8.00 -16.88
CA PRO A 214 0.93 -8.13 -17.73
C PRO A 214 -0.12 -9.07 -17.14
N GLN A 215 0.29 -10.05 -16.30
CA GLN A 215 -0.61 -11.02 -15.68
C GLN A 215 -1.44 -10.41 -14.56
N THR A 216 -0.84 -9.55 -13.74
CA THR A 216 -1.49 -8.94 -12.57
C THR A 216 -2.06 -7.56 -12.88
N ARG A 217 -1.55 -6.87 -13.92
CA ARG A 217 -1.92 -5.50 -14.29
C ARG A 217 -1.72 -4.52 -13.14
N THR A 218 -0.63 -4.69 -12.40
CA THR A 218 -0.24 -3.89 -11.24
C THR A 218 0.88 -2.92 -11.59
N VAL A 219 1.10 -1.90 -10.77
CA VAL A 219 2.21 -0.93 -10.98
C VAL A 219 3.56 -1.55 -10.65
N SER A 220 3.59 -2.56 -9.78
CA SER A 220 4.75 -3.38 -9.47
C SER A 220 4.32 -4.78 -9.01
N HIS A 221 5.25 -5.64 -8.66
CA HIS A 221 4.95 -6.99 -8.15
C HIS A 221 4.36 -7.00 -6.73
N THR A 222 4.42 -5.90 -5.99
CA THR A 222 3.89 -5.77 -4.62
C THR A 222 2.83 -4.69 -4.47
N LEU A 223 2.75 -3.73 -5.41
CA LEU A 223 1.84 -2.59 -5.33
C LEU A 223 0.79 -2.64 -6.44
N TRP A 224 -0.45 -2.47 -6.04
CA TRP A 224 -1.60 -2.23 -6.89
C TRP A 224 -2.10 -0.81 -6.63
N ALA A 225 -2.30 -0.03 -7.66
CA ALA A 225 -2.72 1.36 -7.55
C ALA A 225 -3.84 1.70 -8.52
N MET A 226 -4.73 2.55 -8.07
CA MET A 226 -5.80 3.10 -8.91
C MET A 226 -6.06 4.56 -8.58
N LEU A 227 -6.56 5.28 -9.57
CA LEU A 227 -7.19 6.59 -9.40
C LEU A 227 -8.69 6.43 -9.60
N GLY A 228 -9.51 6.94 -8.67
CA GLY A 228 -10.95 6.81 -8.72
C GLY A 228 -11.68 8.12 -8.54
N ILE A 229 -12.92 8.16 -9.06
CA ILE A 229 -13.89 9.23 -8.84
C ILE A 229 -15.13 8.64 -8.19
N LEU A 230 -15.59 9.27 -7.13
CA LEU A 230 -16.93 9.08 -6.60
C LEU A 230 -17.81 10.21 -7.16
N PRO A 231 -18.78 9.91 -8.04
CA PRO A 231 -19.66 10.94 -8.58
C PRO A 231 -20.48 11.63 -7.48
N ALA A 232 -20.72 12.93 -7.64
CA ALA A 232 -21.47 13.71 -6.65
C ALA A 232 -22.86 13.12 -6.39
N GLY A 233 -23.24 12.98 -5.11
CA GLY A 233 -24.51 12.41 -4.70
C GLY A 233 -24.60 10.89 -4.83
N GLN A 234 -23.51 10.21 -5.17
CA GLN A 234 -23.45 8.75 -5.23
C GLN A 234 -22.83 8.18 -3.97
N GLU A 235 -23.31 7.01 -3.58
CA GLU A 235 -22.74 6.19 -2.53
C GLU A 235 -22.44 4.79 -3.08
N GLN A 236 -21.26 4.29 -2.81
CA GLN A 236 -20.91 2.92 -3.17
C GLN A 236 -21.63 1.93 -2.27
N LYS A 237 -22.05 0.81 -2.83
CA LYS A 237 -22.51 -0.32 -2.02
C LYS A 237 -21.36 -0.85 -1.17
N PRO A 238 -21.64 -1.27 0.06
CA PRO A 238 -20.65 -1.91 0.90
C PRO A 238 -19.93 -3.05 0.18
N HIS A 239 -18.63 -3.04 0.22
CA HIS A 239 -17.77 -4.06 -0.36
C HIS A 239 -16.57 -4.32 0.56
N ARG A 240 -15.85 -5.40 0.34
CA ARG A 240 -14.65 -5.76 1.09
C ARG A 240 -13.66 -6.50 0.21
N HIS A 241 -12.40 -6.45 0.59
CA HIS A 241 -11.31 -7.21 -0.03
C HIS A 241 -10.35 -7.74 1.03
N GLN A 242 -9.49 -8.70 0.66
CA GLN A 242 -8.54 -9.32 1.58
C GLN A 242 -7.23 -8.54 1.70
N SER A 243 -6.96 -7.63 0.77
CA SER A 243 -5.80 -6.72 0.86
C SER A 243 -6.08 -5.57 1.81
N ILE A 244 -5.03 -5.02 2.41
CA ILE A 244 -5.07 -3.69 3.00
C ILE A 244 -5.28 -2.66 1.89
N ALA A 245 -6.05 -1.60 2.14
CA ALA A 245 -6.03 -0.40 1.30
C ALA A 245 -5.44 0.77 2.09
N LEU A 246 -4.60 1.53 1.38
CA LEU A 246 -4.01 2.79 1.84
C LEU A 246 -4.63 3.89 0.97
N ASP A 247 -5.75 4.41 1.43
CA ASP A 247 -6.54 5.40 0.70
C ASP A 247 -5.99 6.81 0.92
N PHE A 248 -5.92 7.62 -0.14
CA PHE A 248 -5.51 9.00 -0.10
C PHE A 248 -6.57 9.88 -0.77
N ALA A 249 -7.15 10.82 -0.03
CA ALA A 249 -8.16 11.75 -0.54
C ALA A 249 -7.47 12.87 -1.33
N VAL A 250 -7.38 12.73 -2.66
CA VAL A 250 -6.73 13.71 -3.54
C VAL A 250 -7.44 15.05 -3.50
N ASP A 251 -8.76 15.01 -3.66
CA ASP A 251 -9.67 16.16 -3.58
C ASP A 251 -11.04 15.67 -3.10
N CYS A 252 -11.74 16.48 -2.35
CA CYS A 252 -13.09 16.17 -1.90
C CYS A 252 -13.90 17.44 -1.61
N LYS A 253 -15.19 17.36 -1.86
CA LYS A 253 -16.14 18.38 -1.39
C LYS A 253 -16.63 18.06 0.02
N PRO A 254 -17.11 19.07 0.78
CA PRO A 254 -17.73 18.81 2.07
C PRO A 254 -18.85 17.76 1.97
N GLY A 255 -18.87 16.83 2.92
CA GLY A 255 -19.84 15.74 2.97
C GLY A 255 -19.40 14.43 2.30
N CYS A 256 -18.19 14.36 1.71
CA CYS A 256 -17.59 13.09 1.32
C CYS A 256 -17.13 12.32 2.56
N TYR A 257 -17.41 11.02 2.59
CA TYR A 257 -17.05 10.16 3.73
C TYR A 257 -16.85 8.70 3.30
N THR A 258 -16.25 7.93 4.19
CA THR A 258 -16.19 6.46 4.13
C THR A 258 -16.86 5.88 5.37
N LEU A 259 -17.70 4.87 5.19
CA LEU A 259 -18.23 4.02 6.27
C LEU A 259 -17.43 2.73 6.32
N ILE A 260 -17.05 2.30 7.52
CA ILE A 260 -16.19 1.12 7.72
C ILE A 260 -16.74 0.28 8.87
N GLY A 261 -16.80 -1.05 8.70
CA GLY A 261 -17.27 -1.95 9.75
C GLY A 261 -17.02 -3.43 9.45
N THR A 262 -17.34 -4.28 10.40
CA THR A 262 -17.04 -5.72 10.31
C THR A 262 -18.21 -6.56 9.81
N GLU A 263 -19.44 -6.04 9.92
CA GLU A 263 -20.67 -6.77 9.65
C GLU A 263 -21.65 -5.97 8.82
N LEU A 264 -22.51 -6.67 8.09
CA LEU A 264 -23.68 -6.07 7.42
C LEU A 264 -24.96 -6.40 8.20
N ASP A 265 -25.93 -5.49 8.09
CA ASP A 265 -27.32 -5.74 8.51
C ASP A 265 -28.08 -6.55 7.42
N ASP A 266 -29.33 -6.92 7.72
CA ASP A 266 -30.19 -7.68 6.81
C ASP A 266 -30.55 -6.93 5.51
N GLN A 267 -30.28 -5.63 5.45
CA GLN A 267 -30.47 -4.77 4.27
C GLN A 267 -29.17 -4.56 3.49
N GLY A 268 -28.06 -5.21 3.89
CA GLY A 268 -26.75 -5.09 3.25
C GLY A 268 -26.03 -3.78 3.57
N ARG A 269 -26.39 -3.06 4.63
CA ARG A 269 -25.70 -1.86 5.09
C ARG A 269 -24.73 -2.24 6.20
N ILE A 270 -23.64 -1.47 6.34
CA ILE A 270 -22.65 -1.69 7.39
C ILE A 270 -23.30 -1.43 8.74
N ARG A 271 -23.26 -2.43 9.62
CA ARG A 271 -23.79 -2.37 10.98
C ARG A 271 -22.86 -1.55 11.86
N THR A 272 -23.39 -0.55 12.58
CA THR A 272 -22.62 0.34 13.48
C THR A 272 -21.30 0.83 12.86
N PRO A 273 -21.34 1.52 11.69
CA PRO A 273 -20.13 1.89 10.98
C PRO A 273 -19.34 2.94 11.73
N HIS A 274 -18.01 2.84 11.69
CA HIS A 274 -17.17 4.00 11.85
C HIS A 274 -17.31 4.87 10.61
N ARG A 275 -17.51 6.18 10.79
CA ARG A 275 -17.56 7.17 9.71
C ARG A 275 -16.28 7.99 9.71
N GLU A 276 -15.62 8.03 8.57
CA GLU A 276 -14.50 8.91 8.28
C GLU A 276 -14.92 9.98 7.29
N ASP A 277 -14.96 11.22 7.73
CA ASP A 277 -15.20 12.37 6.84
C ASP A 277 -13.89 12.75 6.13
N TRP A 278 -13.94 12.88 4.80
CA TRP A 278 -12.75 13.15 4.02
C TRP A 278 -12.28 14.59 4.16
N ALA A 279 -10.96 14.73 4.22
CA ALA A 279 -10.25 15.99 4.01
C ALA A 279 -9.25 15.82 2.86
N ALA A 280 -9.18 16.77 1.93
CA ALA A 280 -8.19 16.72 0.85
C ALA A 280 -6.77 16.65 1.42
N GLY A 281 -5.96 15.71 0.91
CA GLY A 281 -4.63 15.41 1.42
C GLY A 281 -4.59 14.47 2.63
N ALA A 282 -5.73 14.05 3.19
CA ALA A 282 -5.76 13.03 4.24
C ALA A 282 -5.54 11.63 3.67
N ALA A 283 -4.96 10.75 4.48
CA ALA A 283 -4.86 9.33 4.18
C ALA A 283 -5.55 8.50 5.27
N PHE A 284 -6.06 7.32 4.92
CA PHE A 284 -6.59 6.38 5.90
C PHE A 284 -6.34 4.93 5.47
N VAL A 285 -6.35 4.06 6.47
CA VAL A 285 -6.15 2.62 6.30
C VAL A 285 -7.50 1.93 6.35
N THR A 286 -7.83 1.19 5.29
CA THR A 286 -8.96 0.26 5.30
C THR A 286 -8.44 -1.14 5.60
N PRO A 287 -8.78 -1.73 6.77
CA PRO A 287 -8.27 -3.03 7.17
C PRO A 287 -8.74 -4.17 6.25
N PRO A 288 -7.93 -5.23 6.07
CA PRO A 288 -8.33 -6.42 5.32
C PRO A 288 -9.62 -7.04 5.85
N GLY A 289 -10.54 -7.38 4.94
CA GLY A 289 -11.80 -8.04 5.28
C GLY A 289 -12.90 -7.16 5.87
N TYR A 290 -12.61 -5.88 6.17
CA TYR A 290 -13.63 -4.94 6.62
C TYR A 290 -14.55 -4.51 5.47
N TRP A 291 -15.83 -4.44 5.75
CA TRP A 291 -16.79 -3.82 4.87
C TRP A 291 -16.57 -2.31 4.85
N HIS A 292 -16.55 -1.72 3.68
CA HIS A 292 -16.46 -0.28 3.52
C HIS A 292 -17.28 0.21 2.33
N SER A 293 -17.66 1.49 2.40
CA SER A 293 -18.52 2.19 1.44
C SER A 293 -18.10 3.65 1.42
N HIS A 294 -17.97 4.22 0.24
CA HIS A 294 -17.61 5.63 0.08
C HIS A 294 -18.79 6.43 -0.44
#